data_8353fc1ed9a41315a32cab0b4d822461
#
_entry.id   8353fc1ed9a41315a32cab0b4d822461
#
_cell.length_a   1.000
_cell.length_b   1.000
_cell.length_c   1.000
_cell.angle_alpha   90.00
_cell.angle_beta   90.00
_cell.angle_gamma   90.00
#
_symmetry.space_group_name_H-M   'P 1'
#
loop_
_entity.id
_entity.type
_entity.pdbx_description
1 polymer ?
#
loop_
_entity_poly.entity_id
_entity_poly.type
_entity_poly.pdbx_seq_one_letter_code
_entity_poly.pdbx_strand_id
1 'polypeptide(L)'
;MTEVWLVDRQFDSKGLVRLTYATLDGERVHTTEVSERRLMMGDGVAAGRDVDASALGETPTDSVERFATEATRMAAEHDRDETV
;
A
#
# COMPACT_ATOMS: atom_id res chain seq x y z
N MET A 1 4.06 9.99 -12.54
CA MET A 1 3.63 8.86 -11.68
C MET A 1 4.53 8.78 -10.45
N THR A 2 3.95 8.44 -9.33
CA THR A 2 4.68 8.34 -8.07
C THR A 2 4.67 6.88 -7.61
N GLU A 3 5.83 6.35 -7.29
CA GLU A 3 5.95 4.99 -6.79
C GLU A 3 5.60 4.93 -5.31
N VAL A 4 4.72 3.99 -4.95
CA VAL A 4 4.32 3.76 -3.57
C VAL A 4 4.42 2.27 -3.25
N TRP A 5 4.59 1.95 -1.97
CA TRP A 5 4.82 0.59 -1.48
C TRP A 5 3.80 0.21 -0.43
N LEU A 6 3.42 -1.06 -0.41
CA LEU A 6 2.43 -1.56 0.54
C LEU A 6 2.96 -1.44 1.97
N VAL A 7 2.25 -0.72 2.82
CA VAL A 7 2.66 -0.47 4.21
C VAL A 7 1.65 -0.98 5.23
N ASP A 8 0.40 -1.21 4.82
CA ASP A 8 -0.63 -1.68 5.75
C ASP A 8 -1.73 -2.43 5.01
N ARG A 9 -2.35 -3.38 5.70
CA ARG A 9 -3.43 -4.19 5.17
C ARG A 9 -4.40 -4.46 6.30
N GLN A 10 -5.65 -4.03 6.12
CA GLN A 10 -6.69 -4.18 7.15
C GLN A 10 -7.88 -4.94 6.59
N PHE A 11 -8.42 -5.85 7.39
CA PHE A 11 -9.61 -6.62 7.04
C PHE A 11 -10.78 -6.12 7.86
N ASP A 12 -11.94 -5.95 7.25
CA ASP A 12 -13.13 -5.62 7.98
C ASP A 12 -14.08 -6.83 8.06
N SER A 13 -15.13 -6.70 8.86
CA SER A 13 -16.09 -7.78 9.09
C SER A 13 -17.01 -8.03 7.89
N LYS A 14 -16.97 -7.17 6.88
CA LYS A 14 -17.82 -7.28 5.70
C LYS A 14 -17.11 -7.94 4.51
N GLY A 15 -15.89 -8.42 4.72
CA GLY A 15 -15.12 -9.05 3.67
C GLY A 15 -14.39 -8.08 2.77
N LEU A 16 -14.18 -6.85 3.20
CA LEU A 16 -13.37 -5.87 2.48
C LEU A 16 -11.96 -5.81 3.06
N VAL A 17 -11.00 -5.65 2.18
CA VAL A 17 -9.60 -5.50 2.56
C VAL A 17 -9.16 -4.10 2.15
N ARG A 18 -8.68 -3.33 3.11
CA ARG A 18 -8.13 -2.00 2.83
C ARG A 18 -6.62 -2.12 2.70
N LEU A 19 -6.11 -1.66 1.57
CA LEU A 19 -4.68 -1.68 1.27
C LEU A 19 -4.17 -0.25 1.29
N THR A 20 -3.14 0.00 2.10
CA THR A 20 -2.50 1.31 2.16
C THR A 20 -1.10 1.21 1.57
N TYR A 21 -0.82 2.07 0.59
CA TYR A 21 0.49 2.21 -0.03
C TYR A 21 1.05 3.57 0.34
N ALA A 22 2.35 3.65 0.55
CA ALA A 22 3.00 4.91 0.92
C ALA A 22 4.27 5.14 0.11
N THR A 23 4.64 6.42 -0.03
CA THR A 23 5.92 6.81 -0.58
C THR A 23 7.05 6.39 0.38
N LEU A 24 8.28 6.34 -0.12
CA LEU A 24 9.44 5.90 0.69
C LEU A 24 9.67 6.78 1.91
N ASP A 25 9.33 8.07 1.83
CA ASP A 25 9.42 8.99 2.96
C ASP A 25 8.22 8.88 3.92
N GLY A 26 7.23 8.08 3.55
CA GLY A 26 6.03 7.88 4.37
C GLY A 26 5.06 9.05 4.40
N GLU A 27 5.34 10.13 3.71
CA GLU A 27 4.55 11.36 3.82
C GLU A 27 3.27 11.38 2.99
N ARG A 28 3.18 10.53 1.98
CA ARG A 28 1.99 10.45 1.11
C ARG A 28 1.49 9.01 1.04
N VAL A 29 0.18 8.85 1.01
CA VAL A 29 -0.45 7.55 0.99
C VAL A 29 -1.49 7.44 -0.12
N HIS A 30 -1.68 6.23 -0.60
CA HIS A 30 -2.76 5.85 -1.49
C HIS A 30 -3.48 4.66 -0.87
N THR A 31 -4.78 4.81 -0.60
CA THR A 31 -5.58 3.76 0.02
C THR A 31 -6.62 3.26 -0.97
N THR A 32 -6.73 1.95 -1.07
CA THR A 32 -7.73 1.31 -1.93
C THR A 32 -8.40 0.18 -1.17
N GLU A 33 -9.64 -0.15 -1.56
CA GLU A 33 -10.36 -1.26 -0.97
C GLU A 33 -10.69 -2.30 -2.03
N VAL A 34 -10.49 -3.57 -1.68
CA VAL A 34 -10.82 -4.70 -2.56
C VAL A 34 -11.58 -5.74 -1.74
N SER A 35 -12.41 -6.53 -2.41
CA SER A 35 -13.08 -7.62 -1.72
C SER A 35 -12.10 -8.75 -1.44
N GLU A 36 -12.25 -9.39 -0.28
CA GLU A 36 -11.45 -10.56 0.08
C GLU A 36 -11.58 -11.65 -0.98
N ARG A 37 -12.80 -11.85 -1.48
CA ARG A 37 -13.05 -12.83 -2.53
C ARG A 37 -12.24 -12.55 -3.80
N ARG A 38 -12.14 -11.28 -4.19
CA ARG A 38 -11.37 -10.87 -5.37
C ARG A 38 -9.88 -11.13 -5.16
N LEU A 39 -9.37 -10.89 -3.96
CA LEU A 39 -7.97 -11.18 -3.64
C LEU A 39 -7.67 -12.68 -3.73
N MET A 40 -8.61 -13.51 -3.25
CA MET A 40 -8.42 -14.96 -3.27
C MET A 40 -8.47 -15.54 -4.68
N MET A 41 -9.19 -14.90 -5.59
CA MET A 41 -9.36 -15.36 -6.98
C MET A 41 -8.41 -14.70 -7.96
N GLY A 42 -7.72 -13.63 -7.55
CA GLY A 42 -6.82 -12.88 -8.40
C GLY A 42 -5.36 -13.19 -8.14
N ASP A 43 -4.49 -12.33 -8.65
CA ASP A 43 -3.03 -12.49 -8.55
C ASP A 43 -2.46 -12.01 -7.21
N GLY A 44 -3.33 -11.67 -6.26
CA GLY A 44 -2.92 -11.18 -4.95
C GLY A 44 -2.65 -9.69 -4.93
N VAL A 45 -1.78 -9.26 -4.02
CA VAL A 45 -1.50 -7.85 -3.77
C VAL A 45 -0.08 -7.53 -4.23
N ALA A 46 0.08 -6.52 -5.08
CA ALA A 46 1.41 -6.10 -5.52
C ALA A 46 2.16 -5.39 -4.39
N ALA A 47 3.46 -5.64 -4.28
CA ALA A 47 4.31 -5.02 -3.28
C ALA A 47 4.40 -3.50 -3.46
N GLY A 48 4.38 -3.04 -4.71
CA GLY A 48 4.45 -1.62 -5.04
C GLY A 48 3.59 -1.28 -6.24
N ARG A 49 3.32 0.01 -6.42
CA ARG A 49 2.51 0.53 -7.53
C ARG A 49 3.00 1.91 -7.95
N ASP A 50 2.71 2.27 -9.19
CA ASP A 50 2.81 3.66 -9.63
C ASP A 50 1.40 4.24 -9.60
N VAL A 51 1.23 5.39 -8.94
CA VAL A 51 -0.05 6.09 -8.90
C VAL A 51 0.14 7.55 -9.28
N ASP A 52 -0.94 8.16 -9.75
CA ASP A 52 -0.95 9.58 -10.05
C ASP A 52 -0.78 10.36 -8.75
N ALA A 53 -0.01 11.44 -8.79
CA ALA A 53 0.18 12.29 -7.60
C ALA A 53 -1.15 12.80 -7.05
N SER A 54 -2.15 13.02 -7.92
CA SER A 54 -3.48 13.45 -7.52
C SER A 54 -4.25 12.42 -6.71
N ALA A 55 -3.82 11.14 -6.76
CA ALA A 55 -4.43 10.05 -6.00
C ALA A 55 -3.80 9.87 -4.62
N LEU A 56 -2.79 10.67 -4.29
CA LEU A 56 -2.11 10.59 -3.01
C LEU A 56 -2.72 11.56 -2.00
N GLY A 57 -2.86 11.10 -0.75
CA GLY A 57 -3.26 11.93 0.37
C GLY A 57 -2.12 12.12 1.35
N GLU A 58 -2.35 12.94 2.36
CA GLU A 58 -1.38 13.13 3.42
C GLU A 58 -1.44 11.99 4.41
N THR A 59 -0.28 11.51 4.83
CA THR A 59 -0.19 10.51 5.89
C THR A 59 -0.49 11.18 7.23
N PRO A 60 -1.29 10.55 8.12
CA PRO A 60 -1.41 11.03 9.50
C PRO A 60 -0.03 11.17 10.15
N THR A 61 0.19 12.26 10.86
CA THR A 61 1.51 12.60 11.41
C THR A 61 2.12 11.48 12.24
N ASP A 62 1.31 10.77 13.02
CA ASP A 62 1.77 9.68 13.88
C ASP A 62 2.11 8.38 13.12
N SER A 63 1.80 8.33 11.83
CA SER A 63 2.05 7.15 11.00
C SER A 63 3.20 7.33 10.00
N VAL A 64 3.70 8.56 9.82
CA VAL A 64 4.71 8.86 8.80
C VAL A 64 5.96 8.00 8.97
N GLU A 65 6.51 7.95 10.18
CA GLU A 65 7.74 7.21 10.45
C GLU A 65 7.53 5.70 10.23
N ARG A 66 6.42 5.17 10.70
CA ARG A 66 6.09 3.75 10.54
C ARG A 66 5.95 3.39 9.07
N PHE A 67 5.25 4.22 8.30
CA PHE A 67 5.04 3.97 6.87
C PHE A 67 6.35 4.13 6.08
N ALA A 68 7.19 5.09 6.45
CA ALA A 68 8.50 5.24 5.81
C ALA A 68 9.36 4.00 6.01
N THR A 69 9.38 3.47 7.22
CA THR A 69 10.12 2.25 7.56
C THR A 69 9.60 1.05 6.77
N GLU A 70 8.28 0.86 6.72
CA GLU A 70 7.68 -0.26 6.00
C GLU A 70 7.87 -0.14 4.48
N ALA A 71 7.69 1.05 3.92
CA ALA A 71 7.87 1.27 2.49
C ALA A 71 9.32 0.98 2.08
N THR A 72 10.27 1.43 2.88
CA THR A 72 11.70 1.19 2.63
C THR A 72 12.02 -0.30 2.72
N ARG A 73 11.47 -1.00 3.70
CA ARG A 73 11.65 -2.44 3.85
C ARG A 73 11.09 -3.20 2.65
N MET A 74 9.87 -2.85 2.24
CA MET A 74 9.23 -3.49 1.08
C MET A 74 10.04 -3.27 -0.19
N ALA A 75 10.53 -2.06 -0.39
CA ALA A 75 11.34 -1.73 -1.57
C ALA A 75 12.68 -2.49 -1.59
N ALA A 76 13.22 -2.78 -0.41
CA ALA A 76 14.49 -3.52 -0.29
C ALA A 76 14.30 -5.02 -0.46
N GLU A 77 13.15 -5.57 -0.08
CA GLU A 77 12.90 -7.01 -0.07
C GLU A 77 12.13 -7.53 -1.27
N HIS A 78 11.42 -6.67 -1.99
CA HIS A 78 10.52 -7.07 -3.07
C HIS A 78 10.67 -6.18 -4.29
N ASP A 79 10.41 -6.75 -5.46
CA ASP A 79 10.22 -5.96 -6.67
C ASP A 79 8.81 -5.37 -6.65
N ARG A 80 8.62 -4.23 -7.31
CA ARG A 80 7.33 -3.56 -7.36
C ARG A 80 6.20 -4.47 -7.83
N ASP A 81 6.46 -5.31 -8.82
CA ASP A 81 5.46 -6.21 -9.41
C ASP A 81 5.27 -7.51 -8.63
N GLU A 82 6.05 -7.71 -7.59
CA GLU A 82 6.00 -8.94 -6.82
C GLU A 82 4.72 -8.99 -5.98
N THR A 83 4.10 -10.17 -5.94
CA THR A 83 2.90 -10.40 -5.13
C THR A 83 3.30 -10.75 -3.70
N VAL A 84 2.64 -10.11 -2.74
CA VAL A 84 2.91 -10.31 -1.32
C VAL A 84 1.67 -10.75 -0.57
#